data_253ac7aca29cf5d9a1af4f357be9800d
#
_entry.id   253ac7aca29cf5d9a1af4f357be9800d
#
_cell.length_a   1.000
_cell.length_b   1.000
_cell.length_c   1.000
_cell.angle_alpha   90.00
_cell.angle_beta   90.00
_cell.angle_gamma   90.00
#
_symmetry.space_group_name_H-M   'P 1'
#
loop_
_entity.id
_entity.type
_entity.pdbx_description
1 polymer ?
#
loop_
_entity_poly.entity_id
_entity_poly.type
_entity_poly.pdbx_seq_one_letter_code
_entity_poly.pdbx_strand_id
1 'polypeptide(L)'
;MSYFINNVEPQLIFLSNNKFDEHKDLLLDFPNIKTFILDTENTELTDEISELKEDNNIEELDENDIASIIFTSGTTGKSKGAMITHRNLESNGNALVSAWGFNESDILIHALPIFHVHGLFVALHTILLSGSKIIFFKKFSPDTLIRRLPDATVMMGVPTYYSRLLSKDNFNKSTCKNIRLFISGSAPLTDNVFLEFKKRTDHNILERYGMSETGMITSNPLNGDRIAGTVGFALPDIDIRVSDETGQILPADSRGIVEVKGPNVFSGYWRLEEKTKNEFRLDGFFITGDIGKLDYEGRLTLFGRSTDMLISGGYNIYPKEIELILDEIEGIQESAVIGCPHDDLGEAVVAILISNKDKNIISDDSIEEILLNSIAKFKCPARYIWLDELPRNAMGKVQKKVLKEKYNKIFKEIK
;
A
#
# COMPACT_ATOMS: atom_id res chain seq x y z
N MET A 1 21.46 -2.34 7.62
CA MET A 1 21.61 -1.26 8.60
C MET A 1 22.69 -0.24 8.20
N SER A 2 23.93 -0.62 7.92
CA SER A 2 25.02 0.30 7.54
C SER A 2 24.62 1.33 6.47
N TYR A 3 23.91 0.90 5.41
CA TYR A 3 23.40 1.81 4.37
C TYR A 3 22.54 2.96 4.94
N PHE A 4 21.63 2.64 5.87
CA PHE A 4 20.74 3.65 6.47
C PHE A 4 21.52 4.61 7.37
N ILE A 5 22.42 4.09 8.23
CA ILE A 5 23.23 4.91 9.13
C ILE A 5 24.08 5.90 8.32
N ASN A 6 24.80 5.42 7.29
CA ASN A 6 25.63 6.26 6.45
C ASN A 6 24.85 7.26 5.59
N ASN A 7 23.57 6.95 5.29
CA ASN A 7 22.75 7.81 4.46
C ASN A 7 22.08 8.93 5.27
N VAL A 8 21.58 8.60 6.48
CA VAL A 8 20.80 9.52 7.31
C VAL A 8 21.67 10.23 8.36
N GLU A 9 22.81 9.62 8.77
CA GLU A 9 23.70 10.11 9.81
C GLU A 9 22.94 10.44 11.11
N PRO A 10 22.23 9.46 11.71
CA PRO A 10 21.38 9.70 12.88
C PRO A 10 22.22 10.02 14.11
N GLN A 11 21.72 10.85 15.00
CA GLN A 11 22.30 11.09 16.32
C GLN A 11 21.90 10.00 17.33
N LEU A 12 20.69 9.45 17.14
CA LEU A 12 20.12 8.42 18.02
C LEU A 12 19.59 7.25 17.18
N ILE A 13 19.73 6.04 17.70
CA ILE A 13 19.13 4.83 17.14
C ILE A 13 18.35 4.10 18.22
N PHE A 14 17.11 3.75 17.93
CA PHE A 14 16.28 2.90 18.78
C PHE A 14 16.11 1.53 18.14
N LEU A 15 16.43 0.47 18.90
CA LEU A 15 16.36 -0.91 18.42
C LEU A 15 15.62 -1.79 19.44
N SER A 16 14.97 -2.87 18.94
CA SER A 16 14.56 -3.96 19.80
C SER A 16 15.79 -4.80 20.22
N ASN A 17 15.70 -5.56 21.31
CA ASN A 17 16.76 -6.46 21.76
C ASN A 17 17.31 -7.34 20.63
N ASN A 18 16.42 -8.04 19.91
CA ASN A 18 16.83 -8.91 18.80
C ASN A 18 17.58 -8.15 17.71
N LYS A 19 17.21 -6.92 17.41
CA LYS A 19 17.88 -6.10 16.40
C LYS A 19 19.21 -5.53 16.90
N PHE A 20 19.31 -5.23 18.16
CA PHE A 20 20.57 -4.85 18.76
C PHE A 20 21.59 -6.01 18.70
N ASP A 21 21.18 -7.21 19.11
CA ASP A 21 22.05 -8.41 19.04
C ASP A 21 22.51 -8.74 17.61
N GLU A 22 21.62 -8.57 16.63
CA GLU A 22 21.90 -8.77 15.21
C GLU A 22 22.94 -7.77 14.66
N HIS A 23 23.00 -6.56 15.22
CA HIS A 23 23.76 -5.44 14.66
C HIS A 23 24.81 -4.86 15.58
N LYS A 24 25.03 -5.39 16.79
CA LYS A 24 25.95 -4.85 17.80
C LYS A 24 27.37 -4.63 17.27
N ASP A 25 27.91 -5.58 16.48
CA ASP A 25 29.25 -5.46 15.93
C ASP A 25 29.34 -4.33 14.91
N LEU A 26 28.31 -4.14 14.10
CA LEU A 26 28.22 -3.01 13.16
C LEU A 26 28.15 -1.65 13.90
N LEU A 27 27.46 -1.59 15.03
CA LEU A 27 27.30 -0.35 15.79
C LEU A 27 28.63 0.12 16.40
N LEU A 28 29.62 -0.76 16.61
CA LEU A 28 30.96 -0.40 17.03
C LEU A 28 31.69 0.51 16.03
N ASP A 29 31.33 0.42 14.75
CA ASP A 29 31.87 1.29 13.69
C ASP A 29 31.30 2.74 13.79
N PHE A 30 30.30 2.97 14.62
CA PHE A 30 29.59 4.25 14.77
C PHE A 30 29.54 4.73 16.24
N PRO A 31 30.70 4.93 16.91
CA PRO A 31 30.78 5.18 18.36
C PRO A 31 30.11 6.50 18.80
N ASN A 32 29.88 7.44 17.87
CA ASN A 32 29.25 8.72 18.15
C ASN A 32 27.72 8.67 18.13
N ILE A 33 27.13 7.54 17.73
CA ILE A 33 25.67 7.37 17.67
C ILE A 33 25.19 6.75 18.97
N LYS A 34 24.35 7.46 19.70
CA LYS A 34 23.72 6.92 20.91
C LYS A 34 22.65 5.89 20.52
N THR A 35 22.75 4.69 21.07
CA THR A 35 21.80 3.61 20.78
C THR A 35 21.02 3.25 22.04
N PHE A 36 19.69 3.18 21.92
CA PHE A 36 18.77 2.73 22.96
C PHE A 36 18.08 1.44 22.53
N ILE A 37 17.95 0.52 23.50
CA ILE A 37 17.17 -0.69 23.30
C ILE A 37 15.76 -0.45 23.81
N LEU A 38 14.78 -0.56 22.90
CA LEU A 38 13.37 -0.50 23.24
C LEU A 38 12.86 -1.91 23.54
N ASP A 39 12.64 -2.21 24.80
CA ASP A 39 11.95 -3.40 25.26
C ASP A 39 10.87 -3.02 26.28
N THR A 40 9.86 -3.87 26.46
CA THR A 40 8.79 -3.67 27.44
C THR A 40 9.29 -3.72 28.89
N GLU A 41 10.47 -4.28 29.12
CA GLU A 41 11.11 -4.43 30.42
C GLU A 41 12.39 -3.57 30.54
N ASN A 42 12.63 -2.67 29.59
CA ASN A 42 13.90 -1.94 29.55
C ASN A 42 13.95 -0.84 30.59
N THR A 43 14.79 -1.07 31.61
CA THR A 43 15.04 -0.13 32.68
C THR A 43 15.97 1.00 32.26
N GLU A 44 16.96 0.75 31.36
CA GLU A 44 18.01 1.71 31.02
C GLU A 44 17.44 3.01 30.42
N LEU A 45 16.58 2.92 29.38
CA LEU A 45 15.93 4.11 28.81
C LEU A 45 14.99 4.76 29.81
N THR A 46 14.26 3.96 30.59
CA THR A 46 13.33 4.47 31.62
C THR A 46 14.07 5.18 32.73
N ASP A 47 15.21 4.64 33.16
CA ASP A 47 16.07 5.23 34.18
C ASP A 47 16.68 6.55 33.68
N GLU A 48 17.23 6.58 32.45
CA GLU A 48 17.73 7.83 31.85
C GLU A 48 16.63 8.90 31.74
N ILE A 49 15.43 8.53 31.28
CA ILE A 49 14.30 9.46 31.17
C ILE A 49 13.91 9.99 32.58
N SER A 50 13.93 9.13 33.60
CA SER A 50 13.56 9.54 34.97
C SER A 50 14.52 10.57 35.60
N GLU A 51 15.77 10.61 35.13
CA GLU A 51 16.80 11.56 35.56
C GLU A 51 16.71 12.90 34.81
N LEU A 52 16.00 12.95 33.68
CA LEU A 52 15.81 14.18 32.90
C LEU A 52 14.86 15.12 33.63
N LYS A 53 15.14 16.41 33.55
CA LYS A 53 14.20 17.45 33.97
C LYS A 53 13.09 17.55 32.95
N GLU A 54 11.86 17.71 33.44
CA GLU A 54 10.75 18.05 32.56
C GLU A 54 11.07 19.34 31.78
N ASP A 55 10.99 19.26 30.46
CA ASP A 55 11.12 20.40 29.57
C ASP A 55 9.82 20.54 28.77
N ASN A 56 9.12 21.64 28.97
CA ASN A 56 7.88 21.97 28.31
C ASN A 56 8.09 22.90 27.10
N ASN A 57 9.33 23.16 26.72
CA ASN A 57 9.62 23.96 25.55
C ASN A 57 9.29 23.15 24.30
N ILE A 58 8.52 23.77 23.41
CA ILE A 58 8.24 23.23 22.07
C ILE A 58 9.13 24.01 21.12
N GLU A 59 9.96 23.30 20.37
CA GLU A 59 10.80 23.88 19.32
C GLU A 59 9.91 24.53 18.24
N GLU A 60 10.21 25.76 17.88
CA GLU A 60 9.55 26.46 16.78
C GLU A 60 10.14 25.92 15.46
N LEU A 61 9.30 25.27 14.66
CA LEU A 61 9.67 24.67 13.39
C LEU A 61 8.90 25.34 12.24
N ASP A 62 9.54 25.43 11.06
CA ASP A 62 8.86 25.84 9.83
C ASP A 62 8.01 24.68 9.29
N GLU A 63 6.88 25.00 8.68
CA GLU A 63 6.00 24.00 8.08
C GLU A 63 6.68 23.14 7.01
N ASN A 64 7.74 23.66 6.39
CA ASN A 64 8.54 22.98 5.38
C ASN A 64 9.74 22.20 5.95
N ASP A 65 9.98 22.27 7.26
CA ASP A 65 11.00 21.45 7.90
C ASP A 65 10.65 19.95 7.74
N ILE A 66 11.68 19.11 7.60
CA ILE A 66 11.50 17.67 7.43
C ILE A 66 11.10 17.07 8.78
N ALA A 67 9.87 16.59 8.87
CA ALA A 67 9.36 15.87 10.02
C ALA A 67 9.79 14.40 10.04
N SER A 68 9.93 13.80 8.86
CA SER A 68 10.27 12.37 8.72
C SER A 68 10.92 12.05 7.39
N ILE A 69 11.80 11.04 7.39
CA ILE A 69 12.36 10.43 6.19
C ILE A 69 11.91 8.97 6.16
N ILE A 70 11.02 8.63 5.23
CA ILE A 70 10.49 7.27 5.08
C ILE A 70 11.19 6.56 3.92
N PHE A 71 11.90 5.47 4.23
CA PHE A 71 12.57 4.69 3.22
C PHE A 71 11.61 3.76 2.49
N THR A 72 11.58 3.90 1.16
CA THR A 72 10.76 3.08 0.26
C THR A 72 11.65 2.18 -0.59
N SER A 73 11.14 1.00 -0.96
CA SER A 73 11.84 0.11 -1.89
C SER A 73 11.84 0.71 -3.30
N GLY A 74 13.01 1.18 -3.76
CA GLY A 74 13.17 1.69 -5.13
C GLY A 74 13.17 0.58 -6.18
N THR A 75 12.76 0.91 -7.39
CA THR A 75 12.88 0.04 -8.58
C THR A 75 14.33 -0.33 -8.91
N THR A 76 15.30 0.48 -8.49
CA THR A 76 16.74 0.32 -8.71
C THR A 76 17.47 -0.55 -7.68
N GLY A 77 16.74 -1.15 -6.72
CA GLY A 77 17.30 -2.07 -5.73
C GLY A 77 17.78 -1.42 -4.41
N LYS A 78 18.14 -0.14 -4.38
CA LYS A 78 18.43 0.59 -3.13
C LYS A 78 17.22 1.37 -2.66
N SER A 79 16.94 1.32 -1.34
CA SER A 79 15.86 2.09 -0.75
C SER A 79 16.12 3.60 -0.88
N LYS A 80 15.04 4.37 -1.10
CA LYS A 80 15.07 5.83 -1.21
C LYS A 80 14.34 6.43 -0.03
N GLY A 81 14.89 7.47 0.59
CA GLY A 81 14.26 8.19 1.69
C GLY A 81 13.36 9.31 1.18
N ALA A 82 12.05 9.16 1.29
CA ALA A 82 11.10 10.23 1.01
C ALA A 82 11.07 11.23 2.16
N MET A 83 11.35 12.51 1.87
CA MET A 83 11.35 13.61 2.84
C MET A 83 9.92 14.13 3.02
N ILE A 84 9.34 13.87 4.19
CA ILE A 84 7.98 14.30 4.54
C ILE A 84 8.08 15.49 5.48
N THR A 85 7.50 16.62 5.11
CA THR A 85 7.50 17.84 5.92
C THR A 85 6.35 17.86 6.92
N HIS A 86 6.40 18.78 7.90
CA HIS A 86 5.30 19.04 8.83
C HIS A 86 4.02 19.39 8.06
N ARG A 87 4.11 20.26 7.05
CA ARG A 87 3.00 20.65 6.18
C ARG A 87 2.38 19.44 5.46
N ASN A 88 3.21 18.51 4.93
CA ASN A 88 2.67 17.32 4.28
C ASN A 88 1.83 16.47 5.23
N LEU A 89 2.31 16.28 6.47
CA LEU A 89 1.60 15.50 7.48
C LEU A 89 0.31 16.19 7.92
N GLU A 90 0.38 17.47 8.22
CA GLU A 90 -0.76 18.26 8.69
C GLU A 90 -1.88 18.30 7.64
N SER A 91 -1.54 18.69 6.39
CA SER A 91 -2.52 18.80 5.33
C SER A 91 -3.21 17.46 5.05
N ASN A 92 -2.44 16.37 4.95
CA ASN A 92 -3.01 15.05 4.69
C ASN A 92 -3.83 14.55 5.88
N GLY A 93 -3.34 14.72 7.11
CA GLY A 93 -4.08 14.33 8.31
C GLY A 93 -5.43 15.05 8.42
N ASN A 94 -5.47 16.37 8.23
CA ASN A 94 -6.70 17.17 8.26
C ASN A 94 -7.67 16.77 7.14
N ALA A 95 -7.16 16.52 5.93
CA ALA A 95 -7.97 16.02 4.82
C ALA A 95 -8.63 14.68 5.15
N LEU A 96 -7.91 13.76 5.81
CA LEU A 96 -8.44 12.45 6.21
C LEU A 96 -9.44 12.55 7.35
N VAL A 97 -9.20 13.38 8.37
CA VAL A 97 -10.16 13.64 9.45
C VAL A 97 -11.48 14.11 8.86
N SER A 98 -11.43 15.09 7.95
CA SER A 98 -12.61 15.63 7.27
C SER A 98 -13.29 14.59 6.37
N ALA A 99 -12.53 13.98 5.45
CA ALA A 99 -13.09 13.06 4.44
C ALA A 99 -13.71 11.80 5.04
N TRP A 100 -13.21 11.31 6.17
CA TRP A 100 -13.71 10.12 6.86
C TRP A 100 -14.56 10.42 8.08
N GLY A 101 -14.77 11.72 8.39
CA GLY A 101 -15.61 12.19 9.46
C GLY A 101 -15.16 11.71 10.83
N PHE A 102 -13.85 11.70 11.09
CA PHE A 102 -13.30 11.32 12.40
C PHE A 102 -13.62 12.38 13.45
N ASN A 103 -13.93 11.92 14.67
CA ASN A 103 -14.20 12.77 15.81
C ASN A 103 -13.82 12.05 17.12
N GLU A 104 -13.87 12.77 18.23
CA GLU A 104 -13.48 12.28 19.56
C GLU A 104 -14.22 11.03 20.08
N SER A 105 -15.39 10.72 19.52
CA SER A 105 -16.18 9.53 19.88
C SER A 105 -15.68 8.27 19.17
N ASP A 106 -14.80 8.39 18.16
CA ASP A 106 -14.31 7.24 17.42
C ASP A 106 -13.31 6.40 18.22
N ILE A 107 -13.34 5.11 17.93
CA ILE A 107 -12.41 4.13 18.48
C ILE A 107 -11.87 3.30 17.31
N LEU A 108 -10.58 3.51 16.98
CA LEU A 108 -9.92 2.79 15.90
C LEU A 108 -9.33 1.47 16.37
N ILE A 109 -9.64 0.36 15.70
CA ILE A 109 -8.83 -0.86 15.78
C ILE A 109 -7.60 -0.67 14.89
N HIS A 110 -6.41 -0.71 15.52
CA HIS A 110 -5.12 -0.53 14.84
C HIS A 110 -4.25 -1.78 14.98
N ALA A 111 -4.09 -2.51 13.88
CA ALA A 111 -3.22 -3.68 13.77
C ALA A 111 -2.21 -3.53 12.61
N LEU A 112 -2.13 -2.34 12.02
CA LEU A 112 -1.20 -2.04 10.92
C LEU A 112 0.22 -1.81 11.46
N PRO A 113 1.26 -2.18 10.70
CA PRO A 113 2.64 -1.89 11.07
C PRO A 113 2.91 -0.38 11.12
N ILE A 114 3.43 0.12 12.25
CA ILE A 114 3.73 1.55 12.45
C ILE A 114 5.01 2.03 11.74
N PHE A 115 5.78 1.14 11.14
CA PHE A 115 6.93 1.51 10.31
C PHE A 115 6.55 1.87 8.87
N HIS A 116 5.25 1.84 8.54
CA HIS A 116 4.69 2.29 7.28
C HIS A 116 3.79 3.50 7.44
N VAL A 117 3.76 4.34 6.41
CA VAL A 117 2.90 5.52 6.32
C VAL A 117 1.44 5.20 6.68
N HIS A 118 0.90 4.08 6.19
CA HIS A 118 -0.48 3.67 6.51
C HIS A 118 -0.72 3.51 8.02
N GLY A 119 0.17 2.82 8.72
CA GLY A 119 0.02 2.64 10.18
C GLY A 119 0.37 3.89 10.97
N LEU A 120 1.44 4.59 10.58
CA LEU A 120 1.97 5.73 11.32
C LEU A 120 1.23 7.03 11.02
N PHE A 121 1.20 7.45 9.75
CA PHE A 121 0.69 8.78 9.39
C PHE A 121 -0.77 8.79 8.95
N VAL A 122 -1.30 7.68 8.42
CA VAL A 122 -2.71 7.60 8.09
C VAL A 122 -3.55 7.21 9.30
N ALA A 123 -3.20 6.13 10.01
CA ALA A 123 -3.99 5.65 11.13
C ALA A 123 -3.74 6.45 12.40
N LEU A 124 -2.51 6.45 12.94
CA LEU A 124 -2.23 7.10 14.24
C LEU A 124 -2.39 8.62 14.16
N HIS A 125 -1.90 9.27 13.12
CA HIS A 125 -1.97 10.72 13.00
C HIS A 125 -3.42 11.22 12.92
N THR A 126 -4.27 10.54 12.11
CA THR A 126 -5.71 10.84 12.04
C THR A 126 -6.40 10.74 13.41
N ILE A 127 -6.05 9.71 14.20
CA ILE A 127 -6.58 9.52 15.55
C ILE A 127 -6.12 10.64 16.49
N LEU A 128 -4.84 11.01 16.44
CA LEU A 128 -4.30 12.09 17.29
C LEU A 128 -4.96 13.42 16.94
N LEU A 129 -5.08 13.77 15.67
CA LEU A 129 -5.71 15.02 15.23
C LEU A 129 -7.20 15.11 15.60
N SER A 130 -7.91 14.01 15.57
CA SER A 130 -9.35 13.97 15.87
C SER A 130 -9.66 13.81 17.37
N GLY A 131 -8.65 13.61 18.25
CA GLY A 131 -8.85 13.31 19.65
C GLY A 131 -9.53 11.96 19.92
N SER A 132 -9.53 11.05 18.94
CA SER A 132 -10.17 9.74 18.99
C SER A 132 -9.38 8.76 19.86
N LYS A 133 -9.99 7.59 20.14
CA LYS A 133 -9.36 6.50 20.90
C LYS A 133 -8.80 5.43 19.96
N ILE A 134 -7.87 4.62 20.49
CA ILE A 134 -7.25 3.53 19.76
C ILE A 134 -7.23 2.25 20.58
N ILE A 135 -7.58 1.12 19.93
CA ILE A 135 -7.33 -0.23 20.43
C ILE A 135 -6.12 -0.76 19.64
N PHE A 136 -4.95 -0.75 20.27
CA PHE A 136 -3.68 -1.07 19.62
C PHE A 136 -3.37 -2.57 19.73
N PHE A 137 -3.02 -3.19 18.59
CA PHE A 137 -2.59 -4.59 18.52
C PHE A 137 -1.14 -4.67 18.07
N LYS A 138 -0.35 -5.47 18.75
CA LYS A 138 1.05 -5.74 18.38
C LYS A 138 1.17 -6.33 16.97
N LYS A 139 0.18 -7.16 16.56
CA LYS A 139 0.08 -7.79 15.23
C LYS A 139 -1.37 -8.13 14.90
N PHE A 140 -1.65 -8.24 13.61
CA PHE A 140 -2.95 -8.70 13.13
C PHE A 140 -3.18 -10.16 13.50
N SER A 141 -4.34 -10.45 14.10
CA SER A 141 -4.86 -11.78 14.38
C SER A 141 -6.37 -11.74 14.19
N PRO A 142 -6.95 -12.47 13.21
CA PRO A 142 -8.39 -12.42 12.95
C PRO A 142 -9.23 -12.69 14.19
N ASP A 143 -8.92 -13.77 14.92
CA ASP A 143 -9.71 -14.20 16.09
C ASP A 143 -9.68 -13.17 17.23
N THR A 144 -8.51 -12.54 17.46
CA THR A 144 -8.38 -11.52 18.49
C THR A 144 -9.09 -10.23 18.08
N LEU A 145 -8.98 -9.87 16.81
CA LEU A 145 -9.58 -8.65 16.28
C LEU A 145 -11.11 -8.75 16.27
N ILE A 146 -11.68 -9.89 15.82
CA ILE A 146 -13.12 -10.11 15.80
C ILE A 146 -13.74 -9.97 17.21
N ARG A 147 -13.06 -10.43 18.25
CA ARG A 147 -13.54 -10.26 19.64
C ARG A 147 -13.59 -8.80 20.08
N ARG A 148 -12.77 -7.92 19.48
CA ARG A 148 -12.70 -6.51 19.86
C ARG A 148 -13.45 -5.56 18.91
N LEU A 149 -13.95 -6.07 17.75
CA LEU A 149 -14.79 -5.26 16.84
C LEU A 149 -15.99 -4.60 17.54
N PRO A 150 -16.70 -5.27 18.47
CA PRO A 150 -17.83 -4.63 19.17
C PRO A 150 -17.43 -3.41 20.03
N ASP A 151 -16.16 -3.27 20.38
CA ASP A 151 -15.63 -2.16 21.21
C ASP A 151 -15.16 -0.96 20.37
N ALA A 152 -15.21 -1.06 19.04
CA ALA A 152 -14.66 -0.10 18.12
C ALA A 152 -15.69 0.49 17.16
N THR A 153 -15.35 1.62 16.55
CA THR A 153 -16.19 2.30 15.54
C THR A 153 -15.54 2.30 14.15
N VAL A 154 -14.23 2.17 14.08
CA VAL A 154 -13.48 2.20 12.81
C VAL A 154 -12.43 1.10 12.79
N MET A 155 -12.21 0.52 11.61
CA MET A 155 -11.11 -0.37 11.34
C MET A 155 -10.39 0.04 10.06
N MET A 156 -9.06 0.16 10.12
CA MET A 156 -8.20 0.31 8.95
C MET A 156 -7.40 -0.97 8.73
N GLY A 157 -7.31 -1.40 7.47
CA GLY A 157 -6.60 -2.62 7.10
C GLY A 157 -6.09 -2.63 5.67
N VAL A 158 -5.28 -3.64 5.39
CA VAL A 158 -4.90 -4.00 4.02
C VAL A 158 -5.87 -5.08 3.51
N PRO A 159 -6.02 -5.29 2.18
CA PRO A 159 -6.97 -6.27 1.64
C PRO A 159 -6.86 -7.67 2.25
N THR A 160 -5.64 -8.14 2.53
CA THR A 160 -5.44 -9.46 3.15
C THR A 160 -6.00 -9.57 4.57
N TYR A 161 -6.19 -8.45 5.29
CA TYR A 161 -6.88 -8.49 6.59
C TYR A 161 -8.34 -8.84 6.40
N TYR A 162 -9.00 -8.23 5.42
CA TYR A 162 -10.40 -8.48 5.10
C TYR A 162 -10.63 -9.90 4.59
N SER A 163 -9.79 -10.43 3.70
CA SER A 163 -9.86 -11.82 3.24
C SER A 163 -9.73 -12.80 4.41
N ARG A 164 -8.79 -12.55 5.34
CA ARG A 164 -8.59 -13.39 6.53
C ARG A 164 -9.72 -13.27 7.56
N LEU A 165 -10.38 -12.12 7.67
CA LEU A 165 -11.58 -11.97 8.49
C LEU A 165 -12.75 -12.74 7.88
N LEU A 166 -12.92 -12.67 6.55
CA LEU A 166 -13.95 -13.42 5.82
C LEU A 166 -13.77 -14.95 5.90
N SER A 167 -12.57 -15.45 6.14
CA SER A 167 -12.34 -16.89 6.38
C SER A 167 -12.85 -17.39 7.73
N LYS A 168 -13.41 -16.50 8.59
CA LYS A 168 -13.93 -16.84 9.92
C LYS A 168 -15.45 -16.78 9.95
N ASP A 169 -16.11 -17.85 10.39
CA ASP A 169 -17.58 -17.95 10.44
C ASP A 169 -18.21 -16.92 11.38
N ASN A 170 -17.52 -16.58 12.47
CA ASN A 170 -17.96 -15.61 13.46
C ASN A 170 -17.74 -14.14 13.04
N PHE A 171 -17.18 -13.88 11.85
CA PHE A 171 -17.12 -12.54 11.28
C PHE A 171 -18.37 -12.26 10.47
N ASN A 172 -19.28 -11.47 11.02
CA ASN A 172 -20.62 -11.24 10.47
C ASN A 172 -21.19 -9.89 10.90
N LYS A 173 -22.41 -9.57 10.45
CA LYS A 173 -23.12 -8.32 10.76
C LYS A 173 -23.22 -8.05 12.26
N SER A 174 -23.44 -9.07 13.09
CA SER A 174 -23.57 -8.89 14.55
C SER A 174 -22.25 -8.44 15.19
N THR A 175 -21.12 -9.00 14.77
CA THR A 175 -19.79 -8.62 15.29
C THR A 175 -19.34 -7.24 14.80
N CYS A 176 -19.87 -6.79 13.65
CA CYS A 176 -19.54 -5.49 13.04
C CYS A 176 -20.54 -4.37 13.40
N LYS A 177 -21.55 -4.62 14.23
CA LYS A 177 -22.67 -3.70 14.45
C LYS A 177 -22.31 -2.29 14.91
N ASN A 178 -21.21 -2.13 15.62
CA ASN A 178 -20.75 -0.84 16.14
C ASN A 178 -19.73 -0.15 15.20
N ILE A 179 -19.22 -0.87 14.22
CA ILE A 179 -18.29 -0.28 13.23
C ILE A 179 -19.09 0.58 12.27
N ARG A 180 -18.73 1.84 12.15
CA ARG A 180 -19.27 2.76 11.14
C ARG A 180 -18.47 2.79 9.84
N LEU A 181 -17.17 2.41 9.91
CA LEU A 181 -16.28 2.56 8.78
C LEU A 181 -15.19 1.50 8.74
N PHE A 182 -15.09 0.81 7.62
CA PHE A 182 -13.96 -0.04 7.26
C PHE A 182 -13.18 0.61 6.11
N ILE A 183 -11.86 0.79 6.27
CA ILE A 183 -10.98 1.44 5.29
C ILE A 183 -9.94 0.45 4.80
N SER A 184 -9.80 0.32 3.48
CA SER A 184 -8.80 -0.54 2.83
C SER A 184 -7.83 0.26 1.97
N GLY A 185 -6.58 -0.20 1.90
CA GLY A 185 -5.59 0.34 0.97
C GLY A 185 -4.21 -0.30 1.11
N SER A 186 -3.21 0.32 0.50
CA SER A 186 -1.83 -0.18 0.33
C SER A 186 -1.69 -1.33 -0.67
N ALA A 187 -2.79 -1.94 -1.10
CA ALA A 187 -2.86 -2.92 -2.18
C ALA A 187 -4.29 -2.87 -2.77
N PRO A 188 -4.50 -3.36 -3.99
CA PRO A 188 -5.84 -3.46 -4.58
C PRO A 188 -6.73 -4.44 -3.78
N LEU A 189 -7.97 -4.05 -3.54
CA LEU A 189 -9.01 -4.93 -3.02
C LEU A 189 -9.71 -5.61 -4.21
N THR A 190 -9.90 -6.92 -4.17
CA THR A 190 -10.62 -7.62 -5.23
C THR A 190 -12.12 -7.41 -5.09
N ASP A 191 -12.85 -7.40 -6.20
CA ASP A 191 -14.30 -7.23 -6.22
C ASP A 191 -14.98 -8.33 -5.43
N ASN A 192 -14.48 -9.57 -5.52
CA ASN A 192 -14.99 -10.70 -4.74
C ASN A 192 -14.92 -10.45 -3.24
N VAL A 193 -13.79 -9.93 -2.73
CA VAL A 193 -13.64 -9.60 -1.31
C VAL A 193 -14.60 -8.46 -0.92
N PHE A 194 -14.72 -7.43 -1.77
CA PHE A 194 -15.63 -6.32 -1.53
C PHE A 194 -17.10 -6.77 -1.43
N LEU A 195 -17.55 -7.59 -2.40
CA LEU A 195 -18.93 -8.07 -2.47
C LEU A 195 -19.26 -9.06 -1.33
N GLU A 196 -18.38 -10.03 -1.05
CA GLU A 196 -18.58 -10.96 0.06
C GLU A 196 -18.56 -10.24 1.42
N PHE A 197 -17.70 -9.22 1.58
CA PHE A 197 -17.66 -8.39 2.77
C PHE A 197 -18.99 -7.68 3.00
N LYS A 198 -19.53 -7.04 1.95
CA LYS A 198 -20.85 -6.39 1.99
C LYS A 198 -21.95 -7.38 2.35
N LYS A 199 -21.98 -8.53 1.69
CA LYS A 199 -22.98 -9.58 1.93
C LYS A 199 -22.96 -10.06 3.38
N ARG A 200 -21.79 -10.25 3.98
CA ARG A 200 -21.62 -10.83 5.30
C ARG A 200 -21.79 -9.82 6.44
N THR A 201 -21.35 -8.58 6.24
CA THR A 201 -21.30 -7.56 7.30
C THR A 201 -22.33 -6.45 7.15
N ASP A 202 -22.91 -6.28 5.94
CA ASP A 202 -23.77 -5.16 5.55
C ASP A 202 -22.99 -3.83 5.43
N HIS A 203 -21.64 -3.87 5.38
CA HIS A 203 -20.78 -2.71 5.18
C HIS A 203 -20.11 -2.73 3.81
N ASN A 204 -19.99 -1.56 3.17
CA ASN A 204 -19.11 -1.36 2.03
C ASN A 204 -17.75 -0.89 2.54
N ILE A 205 -16.66 -1.57 2.14
CA ILE A 205 -15.31 -1.12 2.46
C ILE A 205 -15.04 0.19 1.71
N LEU A 206 -14.41 1.14 2.38
CA LEU A 206 -13.93 2.37 1.77
C LEU A 206 -12.50 2.14 1.28
N GLU A 207 -12.35 2.04 -0.03
CA GLU A 207 -11.02 1.99 -0.66
C GLU A 207 -10.47 3.38 -0.86
N ARG A 208 -9.15 3.51 -0.68
CA ARG A 208 -8.40 4.74 -0.86
C ARG A 208 -7.03 4.46 -1.48
N TYR A 209 -6.41 5.45 -2.07
CA TYR A 209 -5.11 5.36 -2.71
C TYR A 209 -4.16 6.42 -2.19
N GLY A 210 -2.89 6.04 -2.12
CA GLY A 210 -1.78 6.89 -1.75
C GLY A 210 -0.48 6.10 -1.68
N MET A 211 0.61 6.79 -1.46
CA MET A 211 1.95 6.22 -1.38
C MET A 211 2.79 6.96 -0.34
N SER A 212 4.01 6.49 -0.08
CA SER A 212 4.86 7.12 0.94
C SER A 212 5.21 8.57 0.60
N GLU A 213 5.35 8.85 -0.68
CA GLU A 213 5.72 10.16 -1.21
C GLU A 213 4.57 11.19 -1.16
N THR A 214 3.34 10.76 -0.90
CA THR A 214 2.17 11.66 -0.98
C THR A 214 1.21 11.55 0.19
N GLY A 215 1.42 10.61 1.12
CA GLY A 215 0.32 10.24 1.98
C GLY A 215 -0.87 9.73 1.15
N MET A 216 -2.09 10.09 1.50
CA MET A 216 -3.29 9.73 0.75
C MET A 216 -3.61 10.77 -0.31
N ILE A 217 -3.95 10.29 -1.50
CA ILE A 217 -4.27 11.12 -2.68
C ILE A 217 -5.78 11.12 -2.92
N THR A 218 -6.39 9.92 -2.92
CA THR A 218 -7.83 9.77 -3.18
C THR A 218 -8.50 8.89 -2.15
N SER A 219 -9.81 9.02 -2.05
CA SER A 219 -10.68 8.20 -1.21
C SER A 219 -12.05 8.03 -1.85
N ASN A 220 -12.63 6.83 -1.74
CA ASN A 220 -14.06 6.68 -1.93
C ASN A 220 -14.80 7.52 -0.87
N PRO A 221 -16.04 7.98 -1.12
CA PRO A 221 -16.75 8.89 -0.23
C PRO A 221 -17.18 8.20 1.08
N LEU A 222 -17.19 8.98 2.17
CA LEU A 222 -17.80 8.53 3.43
C LEU A 222 -19.28 8.26 3.26
N ASN A 223 -19.97 9.21 2.62
CA ASN A 223 -21.39 9.15 2.29
C ASN A 223 -21.56 9.08 0.76
N GLY A 224 -22.30 8.08 0.29
CA GLY A 224 -22.51 7.85 -1.15
C GLY A 224 -21.95 6.50 -1.62
N ASP A 225 -21.85 6.34 -2.92
CA ASP A 225 -21.50 5.06 -3.53
C ASP A 225 -19.99 4.79 -3.48
N ARG A 226 -19.63 3.68 -2.87
CA ARG A 226 -18.29 3.10 -2.91
C ARG A 226 -18.29 2.00 -3.95
N ILE A 227 -17.59 2.25 -5.05
CA ILE A 227 -17.58 1.36 -6.21
C ILE A 227 -16.32 0.48 -6.13
N ALA A 228 -16.54 -0.86 -6.13
CA ALA A 228 -15.46 -1.84 -6.14
C ALA A 228 -14.47 -1.58 -7.28
N GLY A 229 -13.18 -1.82 -7.05
CA GLY A 229 -12.11 -1.60 -8.03
C GLY A 229 -11.76 -0.13 -8.28
N THR A 230 -12.41 0.83 -7.60
CA THR A 230 -12.07 2.25 -7.68
C THR A 230 -11.48 2.75 -6.38
N VAL A 231 -10.62 3.77 -6.47
CA VAL A 231 -10.01 4.41 -5.30
C VAL A 231 -10.61 5.78 -4.98
N GLY A 232 -11.74 6.11 -5.60
CA GLY A 232 -12.53 7.30 -5.32
C GLY A 232 -12.01 8.58 -5.94
N PHE A 233 -12.25 9.69 -5.26
CA PHE A 233 -11.99 11.06 -5.72
C PHE A 233 -10.79 11.66 -5.01
N ALA A 234 -10.20 12.70 -5.59
CA ALA A 234 -9.17 13.49 -4.94
C ALA A 234 -9.63 13.96 -3.55
N LEU A 235 -8.73 13.87 -2.58
CA LEU A 235 -8.94 14.46 -1.26
C LEU A 235 -8.87 16.00 -1.34
N PRO A 236 -9.37 16.73 -0.34
CA PRO A 236 -9.29 18.18 -0.29
C PRO A 236 -7.88 18.72 -0.57
N ASP A 237 -7.79 19.81 -1.31
CA ASP A 237 -6.55 20.50 -1.69
C ASP A 237 -5.56 19.67 -2.52
N ILE A 238 -6.02 18.57 -3.11
CA ILE A 238 -5.21 17.71 -3.97
C ILE A 238 -5.76 17.74 -5.39
N ASP A 239 -4.90 18.08 -6.33
CA ASP A 239 -5.15 17.98 -7.76
C ASP A 239 -4.59 16.66 -8.30
N ILE A 240 -5.42 15.94 -9.07
CA ILE A 240 -5.00 14.74 -9.80
C ILE A 240 -5.30 14.90 -11.29
N ARG A 241 -4.43 14.35 -12.11
CA ARG A 241 -4.64 14.27 -13.56
C ARG A 241 -4.06 12.98 -14.12
N VAL A 242 -4.48 12.61 -15.30
CA VAL A 242 -3.92 11.50 -16.06
C VAL A 242 -3.28 12.05 -17.32
N SER A 243 -2.03 11.69 -17.57
CA SER A 243 -1.23 12.15 -18.70
C SER A 243 -0.60 11.02 -19.50
N ASP A 244 -0.14 11.31 -20.70
CA ASP A 244 0.77 10.45 -21.44
C ASP A 244 2.22 10.58 -20.92
N GLU A 245 3.14 9.85 -21.55
CA GLU A 245 4.58 9.87 -21.19
C GLU A 245 5.20 11.27 -21.36
N THR A 246 4.68 12.08 -22.28
CA THR A 246 5.19 13.45 -22.55
C THR A 246 4.64 14.47 -21.54
N GLY A 247 3.63 14.10 -20.74
CA GLY A 247 2.93 14.97 -19.80
C GLY A 247 1.71 15.68 -20.40
N GLN A 248 1.27 15.32 -21.60
CA GLN A 248 0.04 15.82 -22.18
C GLN A 248 -1.14 15.21 -21.42
N ILE A 249 -2.04 16.07 -20.93
CA ILE A 249 -3.24 15.64 -20.20
C ILE A 249 -4.16 14.86 -21.14
N LEU A 250 -4.61 13.71 -20.69
CA LEU A 250 -5.50 12.84 -21.44
C LEU A 250 -6.98 13.14 -21.10
N PRO A 251 -7.91 12.92 -22.03
CA PRO A 251 -9.34 13.07 -21.77
C PRO A 251 -9.84 12.02 -20.76
N ALA A 252 -10.99 12.27 -20.14
CA ALA A 252 -11.65 11.33 -19.26
C ALA A 252 -11.78 9.93 -19.90
N ASP A 253 -11.78 8.90 -19.06
CA ASP A 253 -11.76 7.47 -19.41
C ASP A 253 -10.54 6.98 -20.20
N SER A 254 -9.53 7.85 -20.43
CA SER A 254 -8.27 7.43 -21.04
C SER A 254 -7.29 6.93 -19.99
N ARG A 255 -6.59 5.84 -20.31
CA ARG A 255 -5.52 5.27 -19.46
C ARG A 255 -4.22 6.04 -19.66
N GLY A 256 -3.56 6.39 -18.58
CA GLY A 256 -2.27 7.06 -18.61
C GLY A 256 -1.63 7.09 -17.23
N ILE A 257 -0.57 7.88 -17.10
CA ILE A 257 0.18 8.07 -15.86
C ILE A 257 -0.62 8.98 -14.92
N VAL A 258 -0.82 8.52 -13.69
CA VAL A 258 -1.44 9.34 -12.65
C VAL A 258 -0.42 10.34 -12.13
N GLU A 259 -0.76 11.60 -12.14
CA GLU A 259 0.05 12.70 -11.60
C GLU A 259 -0.73 13.43 -10.51
N VAL A 260 -0.02 13.88 -9.47
CA VAL A 260 -0.62 14.50 -8.29
C VAL A 260 0.11 15.79 -7.92
N LYS A 261 -0.64 16.78 -7.47
CA LYS A 261 -0.13 18.02 -6.90
C LYS A 261 -0.96 18.40 -5.69
N GLY A 262 -0.30 18.84 -4.63
CA GLY A 262 -0.97 19.25 -3.41
C GLY A 262 -0.01 19.43 -2.24
N PRO A 263 -0.47 20.01 -1.14
CA PRO A 263 0.36 20.24 0.05
C PRO A 263 0.80 18.95 0.75
N ASN A 264 0.17 17.82 0.41
CA ASN A 264 0.47 16.47 0.88
C ASN A 264 1.68 15.84 0.18
N VAL A 265 2.12 16.37 -0.96
CA VAL A 265 3.21 15.80 -1.77
C VAL A 265 4.55 16.12 -1.13
N PHE A 266 5.38 15.10 -0.94
CA PHE A 266 6.70 15.19 -0.32
C PHE A 266 7.63 16.23 -0.98
N SER A 267 8.65 16.67 -0.25
CA SER A 267 9.61 17.66 -0.77
C SER A 267 10.68 17.05 -1.69
N GLY A 268 10.75 15.72 -1.76
CA GLY A 268 11.71 15.02 -2.61
C GLY A 268 12.39 13.85 -1.90
N TYR A 269 13.37 13.24 -2.56
CA TYR A 269 14.15 12.15 -2.00
C TYR A 269 15.44 12.66 -1.36
N TRP A 270 15.69 12.23 -0.14
CA TRP A 270 16.87 12.58 0.63
C TRP A 270 18.16 12.27 -0.13
N ARG A 271 19.00 13.30 -0.35
CA ARG A 271 20.29 13.23 -1.09
C ARG A 271 20.18 12.66 -2.51
N LEU A 272 19.00 12.78 -3.17
CA LEU A 272 18.75 12.33 -4.53
C LEU A 272 18.04 13.41 -5.36
N GLU A 273 18.67 14.58 -5.49
CA GLU A 273 18.11 15.77 -6.13
C GLU A 273 17.74 15.54 -7.61
N GLU A 274 18.65 14.96 -8.40
CA GLU A 274 18.40 14.67 -9.81
C GLU A 274 17.20 13.70 -9.99
N LYS A 275 17.10 12.70 -9.11
CA LYS A 275 15.98 11.79 -9.15
C LYS A 275 14.67 12.49 -8.79
N THR A 276 14.70 13.33 -7.76
CA THR A 276 13.55 14.15 -7.38
C THR A 276 13.07 14.99 -8.55
N LYS A 277 13.99 15.71 -9.19
CA LYS A 277 13.68 16.56 -10.34
C LYS A 277 13.03 15.79 -11.50
N ASN A 278 13.50 14.56 -11.76
CA ASN A 278 12.96 13.72 -12.83
C ASN A 278 11.58 13.12 -12.52
N GLU A 279 11.13 13.12 -11.27
CA GLU A 279 9.82 12.62 -10.87
C GLU A 279 8.78 13.75 -10.71
N PHE A 280 9.14 14.99 -11.03
CA PHE A 280 8.21 16.13 -11.08
C PHE A 280 8.13 16.73 -12.47
N ARG A 281 6.93 17.14 -12.87
CA ARG A 281 6.72 17.96 -14.06
C ARG A 281 7.10 19.42 -13.77
N LEU A 282 7.35 20.18 -14.83
CA LEU A 282 7.70 21.61 -14.71
C LEU A 282 6.62 22.46 -14.00
N ASP A 283 5.38 22.05 -14.08
CA ASP A 283 4.23 22.68 -13.42
C ASP A 283 3.98 22.19 -11.99
N GLY A 284 4.88 21.37 -11.45
CA GLY A 284 4.90 20.91 -10.06
C GLY A 284 4.06 19.66 -9.77
N PHE A 285 3.53 18.98 -10.79
CA PHE A 285 2.89 17.68 -10.59
C PHE A 285 3.93 16.57 -10.38
N PHE A 286 3.74 15.77 -9.34
CA PHE A 286 4.53 14.57 -9.06
C PHE A 286 4.02 13.40 -9.90
N ILE A 287 4.93 12.68 -10.54
CA ILE A 287 4.67 11.51 -11.38
C ILE A 287 4.66 10.28 -10.48
N THR A 288 3.48 9.74 -10.18
CA THR A 288 3.33 8.63 -9.21
C THR A 288 3.95 7.32 -9.70
N GLY A 289 4.10 7.17 -11.02
CA GLY A 289 4.46 5.90 -11.66
C GLY A 289 3.33 4.88 -11.67
N ASP A 290 2.14 5.24 -11.20
CA ASP A 290 0.94 4.41 -11.31
C ASP A 290 0.17 4.75 -12.58
N ILE A 291 -0.41 3.74 -13.21
CA ILE A 291 -1.29 3.86 -14.36
C ILE A 291 -2.73 3.85 -13.88
N GLY A 292 -3.50 4.82 -14.32
CA GLY A 292 -4.91 4.96 -13.95
C GLY A 292 -5.74 5.61 -15.04
N LYS A 293 -7.02 5.77 -14.76
CA LYS A 293 -7.95 6.61 -15.52
C LYS A 293 -8.87 7.38 -14.57
N LEU A 294 -9.24 8.57 -14.96
CA LEU A 294 -10.32 9.35 -14.36
C LEU A 294 -11.57 9.22 -15.21
N ASP A 295 -12.69 8.91 -14.60
CA ASP A 295 -13.97 8.98 -15.29
C ASP A 295 -14.47 10.46 -15.40
N TYR A 296 -15.64 10.65 -16.01
CA TYR A 296 -16.21 11.98 -16.20
C TYR A 296 -16.63 12.69 -14.90
N GLU A 297 -16.74 11.93 -13.80
CA GLU A 297 -17.02 12.46 -12.46
C GLU A 297 -15.74 12.76 -11.67
N GLY A 298 -14.55 12.37 -12.19
CA GLY A 298 -13.26 12.53 -11.53
C GLY A 298 -12.92 11.37 -10.60
N ARG A 299 -13.58 10.22 -10.70
CA ARG A 299 -13.28 9.01 -9.91
C ARG A 299 -12.08 8.28 -10.53
N LEU A 300 -11.10 7.97 -9.70
CA LEU A 300 -9.88 7.28 -10.13
C LEU A 300 -10.03 5.75 -10.06
N THR A 301 -9.64 5.10 -11.17
CA THR A 301 -9.41 3.65 -11.26
C THR A 301 -7.94 3.39 -11.54
N LEU A 302 -7.30 2.47 -10.81
CA LEU A 302 -5.89 2.11 -10.98
C LEU A 302 -5.73 0.77 -11.72
N PHE A 303 -4.74 0.71 -12.61
CA PHE A 303 -4.39 -0.48 -13.39
C PHE A 303 -3.04 -1.11 -13.00
N GLY A 304 -2.28 -0.47 -12.08
CA GLY A 304 -1.00 -0.95 -11.58
C GLY A 304 0.14 0.03 -11.81
N ARG A 305 1.36 -0.44 -11.60
CA ARG A 305 2.58 0.34 -11.81
C ARG A 305 2.97 0.34 -13.29
N SER A 306 3.48 1.47 -13.78
CA SER A 306 4.11 1.53 -15.11
C SER A 306 5.27 0.54 -15.26
N THR A 307 6.03 0.32 -14.17
CA THR A 307 7.13 -0.65 -14.12
C THR A 307 6.68 -2.12 -14.10
N ASP A 308 5.42 -2.39 -13.80
CA ASP A 308 4.85 -3.73 -13.83
C ASP A 308 4.22 -4.04 -15.19
N MET A 309 3.97 -3.02 -16.02
CA MET A 309 3.52 -3.18 -17.40
C MET A 309 4.55 -4.05 -18.15
N LEU A 310 4.08 -4.99 -18.91
CA LEU A 310 4.90 -5.85 -19.75
C LEU A 310 4.63 -5.55 -21.22
N ILE A 311 5.65 -5.76 -22.05
CA ILE A 311 5.56 -5.56 -23.49
C ILE A 311 5.65 -6.93 -24.16
N SER A 312 4.53 -7.39 -24.69
CA SER A 312 4.44 -8.68 -25.39
C SER A 312 4.06 -8.48 -26.84
N GLY A 313 4.90 -8.93 -27.76
CA GLY A 313 4.67 -8.77 -29.19
C GLY A 313 4.46 -7.31 -29.62
N GLY A 314 5.07 -6.34 -28.93
CA GLY A 314 4.94 -4.90 -29.19
C GLY A 314 3.70 -4.24 -28.56
N TYR A 315 2.90 -4.98 -27.79
CA TYR A 315 1.72 -4.45 -27.10
C TYR A 315 1.97 -4.23 -25.62
N ASN A 316 1.50 -3.08 -25.10
CA ASN A 316 1.50 -2.80 -23.68
C ASN A 316 0.39 -3.60 -22.98
N ILE A 317 0.77 -4.44 -22.03
CA ILE A 317 -0.15 -5.27 -21.24
C ILE A 317 -0.01 -4.89 -19.78
N TYR A 318 -1.15 -4.61 -19.16
CA TYR A 318 -1.23 -4.27 -17.74
C TYR A 318 -1.64 -5.51 -16.94
N PRO A 319 -0.75 -6.10 -16.13
CA PRO A 319 -1.03 -7.32 -15.37
C PRO A 319 -2.32 -7.27 -14.57
N LYS A 320 -2.64 -6.13 -13.99
CA LYS A 320 -3.84 -5.96 -13.14
C LYS A 320 -5.15 -6.17 -13.90
N GLU A 321 -5.19 -5.82 -15.19
CA GLU A 321 -6.36 -6.06 -16.03
C GLU A 321 -6.69 -7.56 -16.14
N ILE A 322 -5.66 -8.40 -16.23
CA ILE A 322 -5.79 -9.85 -16.32
C ILE A 322 -6.10 -10.43 -14.94
N GLU A 323 -5.40 -9.95 -13.90
CA GLU A 323 -5.59 -10.39 -12.52
C GLU A 323 -7.03 -10.16 -12.05
N LEU A 324 -7.65 -9.03 -12.40
CA LEU A 324 -9.04 -8.74 -12.03
C LEU A 324 -10.00 -9.81 -12.57
N ILE A 325 -9.81 -10.26 -13.81
CA ILE A 325 -10.65 -11.31 -14.41
C ILE A 325 -10.36 -12.67 -13.79
N LEU A 326 -9.07 -13.00 -13.60
CA LEU A 326 -8.66 -14.25 -12.98
C LEU A 326 -9.21 -14.39 -11.56
N ASP A 327 -9.15 -13.30 -10.78
CA ASP A 327 -9.61 -13.27 -9.38
C ASP A 327 -11.15 -13.44 -9.26
N GLU A 328 -11.92 -13.24 -10.36
CA GLU A 328 -13.36 -13.48 -10.41
C GLU A 328 -13.73 -14.94 -10.75
N ILE A 329 -12.76 -15.71 -11.27
CA ILE A 329 -13.01 -17.12 -11.68
C ILE A 329 -13.21 -17.99 -10.44
N GLU A 330 -14.31 -18.74 -10.43
CA GLU A 330 -14.59 -19.70 -9.36
C GLU A 330 -13.49 -20.78 -9.29
N GLY A 331 -12.89 -20.96 -8.12
CA GLY A 331 -11.76 -21.88 -7.92
C GLY A 331 -10.41 -21.16 -7.82
N ILE A 332 -10.31 -19.90 -8.23
CA ILE A 332 -9.14 -19.05 -8.03
C ILE A 332 -9.37 -18.17 -6.79
N GLN A 333 -8.47 -18.27 -5.83
CA GLN A 333 -8.49 -17.44 -4.62
C GLN A 333 -7.82 -16.07 -4.87
N GLU A 334 -6.74 -16.09 -5.63
CA GLU A 334 -5.92 -14.92 -5.93
C GLU A 334 -5.00 -15.21 -7.11
N SER A 335 -4.63 -14.17 -7.84
CA SER A 335 -3.71 -14.27 -8.97
C SER A 335 -2.60 -13.21 -8.91
N ALA A 336 -1.50 -13.50 -9.61
CA ALA A 336 -0.45 -12.52 -9.93
C ALA A 336 0.02 -12.76 -11.37
N VAL A 337 0.01 -11.71 -12.18
CA VAL A 337 0.45 -11.78 -13.57
C VAL A 337 1.81 -11.09 -13.72
N ILE A 338 2.73 -11.76 -14.42
CA ILE A 338 4.09 -11.27 -14.67
C ILE A 338 4.47 -11.46 -16.14
N GLY A 339 5.42 -10.64 -16.62
CA GLY A 339 6.11 -10.88 -17.89
C GLY A 339 7.35 -11.73 -17.65
N CYS A 340 7.52 -12.77 -18.45
CA CYS A 340 8.74 -13.58 -18.46
C CYS A 340 9.41 -13.52 -19.85
N PRO A 341 10.76 -13.51 -19.93
CA PRO A 341 11.48 -13.41 -21.20
C PRO A 341 11.04 -14.49 -22.18
N HIS A 342 10.75 -14.09 -23.43
CA HIS A 342 10.32 -14.96 -24.51
C HIS A 342 11.03 -14.54 -25.81
N ASP A 343 11.59 -15.51 -26.55
CA ASP A 343 12.47 -15.22 -27.70
C ASP A 343 11.76 -14.46 -28.83
N ASP A 344 10.47 -14.73 -29.06
CA ASP A 344 9.68 -14.14 -30.15
C ASP A 344 8.92 -12.87 -29.71
N LEU A 345 8.38 -12.87 -28.48
CA LEU A 345 7.50 -11.81 -27.99
C LEU A 345 8.21 -10.72 -27.17
N GLY A 346 9.51 -10.89 -26.86
CA GLY A 346 10.22 -10.11 -25.87
C GLY A 346 9.87 -10.53 -24.46
N GLU A 347 8.63 -10.32 -24.04
CA GLU A 347 8.03 -10.91 -22.83
C GLU A 347 6.77 -11.67 -23.17
N ALA A 348 6.53 -12.81 -22.52
CA ALA A 348 5.25 -13.49 -22.56
C ALA A 348 4.54 -13.39 -21.20
N VAL A 349 3.22 -13.34 -21.25
CA VAL A 349 2.37 -13.26 -20.07
C VAL A 349 2.34 -14.59 -19.34
N VAL A 350 2.60 -14.57 -18.03
CA VAL A 350 2.51 -15.75 -17.16
C VAL A 350 1.58 -15.41 -15.99
N ALA A 351 0.56 -16.23 -15.79
CA ALA A 351 -0.34 -16.13 -14.65
C ALA A 351 0.10 -17.09 -13.54
N ILE A 352 0.27 -16.59 -12.33
CA ILE A 352 0.49 -17.35 -11.11
C ILE A 352 -0.81 -17.35 -10.34
N LEU A 353 -1.33 -18.52 -10.01
CA LEU A 353 -2.66 -18.73 -9.45
C LEU A 353 -2.57 -19.41 -8.09
N ILE A 354 -3.43 -19.00 -7.18
CA ILE A 354 -3.67 -19.66 -5.89
C ILE A 354 -5.06 -20.28 -5.93
N SER A 355 -5.14 -21.59 -5.70
CA SER A 355 -6.43 -22.27 -5.69
C SER A 355 -7.21 -21.98 -4.39
N ASN A 356 -8.53 -21.90 -4.51
CA ASN A 356 -9.41 -21.99 -3.37
C ASN A 356 -9.49 -23.46 -2.94
N LYS A 357 -8.90 -23.81 -1.76
CA LYS A 357 -8.78 -25.19 -1.28
C LYS A 357 -10.10 -25.93 -1.11
N ASP A 358 -11.20 -25.19 -1.03
CA ASP A 358 -12.55 -25.73 -0.83
C ASP A 358 -13.29 -26.01 -2.14
N LYS A 359 -12.65 -25.78 -3.30
CA LYS A 359 -13.27 -25.92 -4.62
C LYS A 359 -12.41 -26.76 -5.58
N ASN A 360 -13.03 -27.33 -6.58
CA ASN A 360 -12.31 -28.06 -7.64
C ASN A 360 -11.35 -27.12 -8.38
N ILE A 361 -10.15 -27.61 -8.68
CA ILE A 361 -9.19 -26.87 -9.51
C ILE A 361 -9.78 -26.77 -10.91
N ILE A 362 -9.94 -25.54 -11.38
CA ILE A 362 -10.34 -25.26 -12.77
C ILE A 362 -9.19 -25.59 -13.72
N SER A 363 -9.48 -26.10 -14.90
CA SER A 363 -8.47 -26.39 -15.91
C SER A 363 -7.95 -25.12 -16.59
N ASP A 364 -6.68 -25.14 -17.02
CA ASP A 364 -6.07 -24.03 -17.76
C ASP A 364 -6.88 -23.67 -19.03
N ASP A 365 -7.42 -24.68 -19.74
CA ASP A 365 -8.26 -24.47 -20.93
C ASP A 365 -9.54 -23.68 -20.62
N SER A 366 -10.19 -23.99 -19.48
CA SER A 366 -11.37 -23.24 -19.03
C SER A 366 -11.06 -21.82 -18.63
N ILE A 367 -9.90 -21.59 -18.01
CA ILE A 367 -9.41 -20.23 -17.68
C ILE A 367 -9.15 -19.45 -18.98
N GLU A 368 -8.48 -20.08 -19.96
CA GLU A 368 -8.18 -19.45 -21.25
C GLU A 368 -9.47 -19.06 -21.98
N GLU A 369 -10.49 -19.93 -22.01
CA GLU A 369 -11.79 -19.65 -22.62
C GLU A 369 -12.46 -18.41 -21.99
N ILE A 370 -12.47 -18.30 -20.66
CA ILE A 370 -13.03 -17.15 -19.94
C ILE A 370 -12.26 -15.86 -20.29
N LEU A 371 -10.94 -15.93 -20.31
CA LEU A 371 -10.11 -14.79 -20.66
C LEU A 371 -10.31 -14.33 -22.11
N LEU A 372 -10.39 -15.27 -23.06
CA LEU A 372 -10.62 -14.97 -24.48
C LEU A 372 -11.98 -14.29 -24.75
N ASN A 373 -12.97 -14.56 -23.91
CA ASN A 373 -14.26 -13.87 -23.95
C ASN A 373 -14.26 -12.48 -23.33
N SER A 374 -13.23 -12.15 -22.53
CA SER A 374 -13.17 -10.93 -21.73
C SER A 374 -12.11 -9.93 -22.21
N ILE A 375 -10.98 -10.42 -22.77
CA ILE A 375 -9.85 -9.59 -23.20
C ILE A 375 -9.30 -10.04 -24.56
N ALA A 376 -8.52 -9.17 -25.17
CA ALA A 376 -7.85 -9.48 -26.44
C ALA A 376 -6.87 -10.65 -26.27
N LYS A 377 -6.81 -11.56 -27.25
CA LYS A 377 -5.99 -12.78 -27.23
C LYS A 377 -4.52 -12.54 -26.88
N PHE A 378 -3.92 -11.43 -27.33
CA PHE A 378 -2.51 -11.12 -27.06
C PHE A 378 -2.23 -10.81 -25.58
N LYS A 379 -3.28 -10.57 -24.76
CA LYS A 379 -3.20 -10.37 -23.31
C LYS A 379 -3.31 -11.67 -22.52
N CYS A 380 -3.80 -12.74 -23.15
CA CYS A 380 -4.00 -14.02 -22.45
C CYS A 380 -2.65 -14.62 -22.03
N PRO A 381 -2.56 -15.21 -20.83
CA PRO A 381 -1.35 -15.88 -20.37
C PRO A 381 -0.93 -17.04 -21.28
N ALA A 382 0.35 -17.09 -21.61
CA ALA A 382 0.95 -18.22 -22.33
C ALA A 382 1.25 -19.41 -21.40
N ARG A 383 1.24 -19.20 -20.08
CA ARG A 383 1.42 -20.24 -19.05
C ARG A 383 0.64 -19.89 -17.79
N TYR A 384 0.12 -20.93 -17.13
CA TYR A 384 -0.52 -20.88 -15.82
C TYR A 384 0.33 -21.67 -14.83
N ILE A 385 0.58 -21.13 -13.64
CA ILE A 385 1.39 -21.74 -12.59
C ILE A 385 0.59 -21.68 -11.30
N TRP A 386 0.34 -22.85 -10.73
CA TRP A 386 -0.36 -22.97 -9.45
C TRP A 386 0.63 -23.01 -8.29
N LEU A 387 0.39 -22.19 -7.28
CA LEU A 387 1.17 -22.14 -6.04
C LEU A 387 0.25 -22.24 -4.82
N ASP A 388 0.83 -22.57 -3.68
CA ASP A 388 0.12 -22.57 -2.38
C ASP A 388 -0.06 -21.14 -1.84
N GLU A 389 0.92 -20.26 -2.11
CA GLU A 389 0.87 -18.85 -1.68
C GLU A 389 1.72 -17.95 -2.58
N LEU A 390 1.34 -16.67 -2.68
CA LEU A 390 2.13 -15.64 -3.34
C LEU A 390 3.18 -15.04 -2.38
N PRO A 391 4.42 -14.76 -2.86
CA PRO A 391 5.42 -14.06 -2.05
C PRO A 391 4.97 -12.65 -1.73
N ARG A 392 5.05 -12.27 -0.44
CA ARG A 392 4.58 -10.97 0.04
C ARG A 392 5.63 -10.27 0.90
N ASN A 393 5.60 -8.95 0.86
CA ASN A 393 6.32 -8.15 1.83
C ASN A 393 5.55 -8.05 3.17
N ALA A 394 6.15 -7.37 4.15
CA ALA A 394 5.55 -7.19 5.48
C ALA A 394 4.18 -6.48 5.47
N MET A 395 3.86 -5.73 4.39
CA MET A 395 2.56 -5.09 4.18
C MET A 395 1.54 -5.98 3.45
N GLY A 396 1.87 -7.24 3.20
CA GLY A 396 1.01 -8.14 2.46
C GLY A 396 0.98 -7.89 0.94
N LYS A 397 1.81 -6.98 0.41
CA LYS A 397 1.89 -6.70 -1.02
C LYS A 397 2.66 -7.79 -1.75
N VAL A 398 2.08 -8.30 -2.84
CA VAL A 398 2.71 -9.32 -3.70
C VAL A 398 4.03 -8.81 -4.28
N GLN A 399 5.09 -9.61 -4.14
CA GLN A 399 6.42 -9.31 -4.64
C GLN A 399 6.62 -9.89 -6.05
N LYS A 400 6.07 -9.23 -7.08
CA LYS A 400 6.17 -9.68 -8.48
C LYS A 400 7.62 -9.85 -8.95
N LYS A 401 8.56 -9.06 -8.42
CA LYS A 401 9.99 -9.21 -8.73
C LYS A 401 10.52 -10.60 -8.37
N VAL A 402 10.15 -11.13 -7.19
CA VAL A 402 10.53 -12.47 -6.75
C VAL A 402 9.96 -13.53 -7.69
N LEU A 403 8.72 -13.35 -8.14
CA LEU A 403 8.09 -14.24 -9.12
C LEU A 403 8.80 -14.17 -10.48
N LYS A 404 9.09 -12.98 -10.98
CA LYS A 404 9.85 -12.78 -12.25
C LYS A 404 11.23 -13.46 -12.18
N GLU A 405 11.96 -13.30 -11.10
CA GLU A 405 13.27 -13.94 -10.88
C GLU A 405 13.16 -15.48 -10.86
N LYS A 406 12.15 -16.02 -10.18
CA LYS A 406 11.90 -17.45 -10.07
C LYS A 406 11.56 -18.10 -11.42
N TYR A 407 10.77 -17.42 -12.25
CA TYR A 407 10.22 -17.95 -13.50
C TYR A 407 10.87 -17.37 -14.76
N ASN A 408 11.99 -16.67 -14.66
CA ASN A 408 12.67 -15.99 -15.77
C ASN A 408 13.13 -16.93 -16.90
N LYS A 409 13.17 -18.24 -16.68
CA LYS A 409 13.59 -19.25 -17.66
C LYS A 409 12.45 -20.17 -18.13
N ILE A 410 11.19 -19.86 -17.79
CA ILE A 410 10.06 -20.75 -18.04
C ILE A 410 9.81 -21.04 -19.53
N PHE A 411 10.23 -20.13 -20.41
CA PHE A 411 10.13 -20.29 -21.88
C PHE A 411 11.47 -20.65 -22.53
N LYS A 412 12.56 -20.79 -21.77
CA LYS A 412 13.81 -21.29 -22.33
C LYS A 412 13.71 -22.79 -22.40
N GLU A 413 13.77 -23.35 -23.61
CA GLU A 413 13.91 -24.79 -23.81
C GLU A 413 15.13 -25.29 -23.04
N ILE A 414 14.91 -26.33 -22.24
CA ILE A 414 16.02 -27.14 -21.71
C ILE A 414 16.62 -27.87 -22.92
N LYS A 415 17.67 -27.26 -23.49
CA LYS A 415 18.47 -27.92 -24.52
C LYS A 415 19.20 -29.13 -23.94
#